data_ebbd5998380fc39d7ec708d87fd2a240
#
_entry.id   ebbd5998380fc39d7ec708d87fd2a240
#
_cell.length_a   1.000
_cell.length_b   1.000
_cell.length_c   1.000
_cell.angle_alpha   90.00
_cell.angle_beta   90.00
_cell.angle_gamma   90.00
#
_symmetry.space_group_name_H-M   'P 1'
#
loop_
_entity.id
_entity.type
_entity.pdbx_description
1 polymer ?
#
loop_
_entity_poly.entity_id
_entity_poly.type
_entity_poly.pdbx_seq_one_letter_code
_entity_poly.pdbx_strand_id
1 'polypeptide(L)'
;MVWDVFVSYRHQAPDGPWVRGVLVPRLQEAGLAVFVDVDSFRLGMPLVLEMARGVEQSRHTLAVLSPAYLTSNFTELESVLAEHLGLEASERRLLAVMREPCRPRLGIRARLWLDMTTDEEVARNLPRLVEELRAPSGVVS
;
A
#
# COMPACT_ATOMS: atom_id res chain seq x y z
N MET A 1 -5.84 16.11 0.49
CA MET A 1 -4.83 15.10 0.78
C MET A 1 -3.54 15.42 0.03
N VAL A 2 -2.41 15.29 0.73
CA VAL A 2 -1.10 15.68 0.19
C VAL A 2 -0.52 14.63 -0.73
N TRP A 3 -0.81 13.35 -0.47
CA TRP A 3 -0.21 12.23 -1.16
C TRP A 3 -1.25 11.42 -1.91
N ASP A 4 -0.84 10.80 -3.00
CA ASP A 4 -1.73 9.91 -3.76
C ASP A 4 -1.82 8.55 -3.11
N VAL A 5 -0.71 8.04 -2.59
CA VAL A 5 -0.65 6.70 -2.00
C VAL A 5 0.38 6.61 -0.89
N PHE A 6 0.01 5.91 0.18
CA PHE A 6 0.93 5.43 1.21
C PHE A 6 1.21 3.95 0.96
N VAL A 7 2.48 3.58 0.83
CA VAL A 7 2.86 2.19 0.56
C VAL A 7 3.28 1.50 1.85
N SER A 8 2.54 0.45 2.23
CA SER A 8 2.84 -0.39 3.37
C SER A 8 3.44 -1.71 2.88
N TYR A 9 4.62 -2.07 3.39
CA TYR A 9 5.35 -3.23 2.92
C TYR A 9 6.32 -3.73 3.99
N ARG A 10 6.81 -4.95 3.80
CA ARG A 10 7.86 -5.51 4.65
C ARG A 10 9.22 -5.02 4.15
N HIS A 11 10.05 -4.51 5.05
CA HIS A 11 11.33 -3.89 4.69
C HIS A 11 12.42 -4.88 4.29
N GLN A 12 12.37 -6.11 4.82
CA GLN A 12 13.36 -7.13 4.52
C GLN A 12 13.16 -7.72 3.12
N ALA A 13 14.23 -8.33 2.59
CA ALA A 13 14.15 -9.04 1.33
C ALA A 13 13.16 -10.22 1.42
N PRO A 14 12.47 -10.57 0.33
CA PRO A 14 12.59 -9.97 -1.00
C PRO A 14 11.72 -8.73 -1.22
N ASP A 15 10.78 -8.44 -0.32
CA ASP A 15 9.78 -7.37 -0.53
C ASP A 15 10.39 -5.97 -0.55
N GLY A 16 11.18 -5.65 0.46
CA GLY A 16 11.73 -4.31 0.62
C GLY A 16 12.50 -3.80 -0.59
N PRO A 17 13.51 -4.54 -1.06
CA PRO A 17 14.26 -4.13 -2.25
C PRO A 17 13.38 -3.95 -3.49
N TRP A 18 12.39 -4.80 -3.69
CA TRP A 18 11.48 -4.68 -4.83
C TRP A 18 10.61 -3.43 -4.72
N VAL A 19 10.05 -3.16 -3.55
CA VAL A 19 9.21 -1.98 -3.35
C VAL A 19 10.01 -0.71 -3.58
N ARG A 20 11.16 -0.60 -2.96
CA ARG A 20 11.99 0.60 -3.05
C ARG A 20 12.65 0.78 -4.42
N GLY A 21 13.02 -0.33 -5.08
CA GLY A 21 13.76 -0.28 -6.32
C GLY A 21 12.92 -0.39 -7.59
N VAL A 22 11.72 -0.93 -7.50
CA VAL A 22 10.85 -1.15 -8.67
C VAL A 22 9.51 -0.46 -8.53
N LEU A 23 8.73 -0.82 -7.52
CA LEU A 23 7.36 -0.34 -7.41
C LEU A 23 7.27 1.17 -7.20
N VAL A 24 7.92 1.68 -6.19
CA VAL A 24 7.86 3.12 -5.87
C VAL A 24 8.38 3.98 -7.02
N PRO A 25 9.56 3.69 -7.62
CA PRO A 25 10.01 4.48 -8.77
C PRO A 25 9.03 4.46 -9.95
N ARG A 26 8.39 3.33 -10.22
CA ARG A 26 7.41 3.22 -11.30
C ARG A 26 6.17 4.08 -11.03
N LEU A 27 5.70 4.09 -9.79
CA LEU A 27 4.57 4.94 -9.41
C LEU A 27 4.93 6.41 -9.51
N GLN A 28 6.13 6.79 -9.08
CA GLN A 28 6.60 8.17 -9.18
C GLN A 28 6.77 8.62 -10.64
N GLU A 29 7.29 7.76 -11.49
CA GLU A 29 7.39 8.05 -12.93
C GLU A 29 6.04 8.28 -13.58
N ALA A 30 5.00 7.65 -13.05
CA ALA A 30 3.62 7.85 -13.51
C ALA A 30 2.99 9.15 -13.00
N GLY A 31 3.72 9.93 -12.23
CA GLY A 31 3.26 11.23 -11.71
C GLY A 31 2.56 11.15 -10.36
N LEU A 32 2.63 10.03 -9.67
CA LEU A 32 1.99 9.87 -8.36
C LEU A 32 2.90 10.37 -7.24
N ALA A 33 2.31 11.05 -6.27
CA ALA A 33 2.99 11.44 -5.04
C ALA A 33 2.91 10.28 -4.05
N VAL A 34 4.05 9.64 -3.80
CA VAL A 34 4.13 8.41 -2.99
C VAL A 34 4.70 8.71 -1.62
N PHE A 35 3.92 8.38 -0.59
CA PHE A 35 4.38 8.42 0.79
C PHE A 35 5.00 7.05 1.11
N VAL A 36 6.31 7.05 1.28
CA VAL A 36 7.05 5.82 1.57
C VAL A 36 8.03 6.08 2.73
N ASP A 37 8.21 5.10 3.60
CA ASP A 37 8.93 5.27 4.86
C ASP A 37 10.34 5.86 4.70
N VAL A 38 11.12 5.35 3.72
CA VAL A 38 12.51 5.78 3.54
C VAL A 38 12.66 7.25 3.20
N ASP A 39 11.67 7.85 2.51
CA ASP A 39 11.73 9.23 2.07
C ASP A 39 10.83 10.17 2.89
N SER A 40 9.74 9.64 3.42
CA SER A 40 8.64 10.46 3.96
C SER A 40 8.50 10.38 5.47
N PHE A 41 8.99 9.32 6.10
CA PHE A 41 8.94 9.20 7.56
C PHE A 41 9.95 10.15 8.20
N ARG A 42 9.49 10.87 9.23
CA ARG A 42 10.33 11.83 9.95
C ARG A 42 11.21 11.11 10.96
N LEU A 43 12.48 11.48 10.99
CA LEU A 43 13.43 10.90 11.94
C LEU A 43 13.05 11.24 13.38
N GLY A 44 13.21 10.25 14.25
CA GLY A 44 12.95 10.42 15.68
C GLY A 44 11.49 10.34 16.09
N MET A 45 10.57 10.19 15.15
CA MET A 45 9.15 10.03 15.46
C MET A 45 8.79 8.56 15.63
N PRO A 46 7.84 8.24 16.53
CA PRO A 46 7.35 6.86 16.65
C PRO A 46 6.81 6.33 15.33
N LEU A 47 7.16 5.10 14.99
CA LEU A 47 6.77 4.47 13.74
C LEU A 47 5.25 4.49 13.52
N VAL A 48 4.49 4.17 14.56
CA VAL A 48 3.03 4.14 14.49
C VAL A 48 2.45 5.50 14.12
N LEU A 49 3.02 6.58 14.65
CA LEU A 49 2.56 7.94 14.33
C LEU A 49 2.87 8.30 12.87
N GLU A 50 4.01 7.86 12.35
CA GLU A 50 4.35 8.11 10.95
C GLU A 50 3.47 7.28 9.99
N MET A 51 3.12 6.07 10.38
CA MET A 51 2.14 5.27 9.62
C MET A 51 0.77 5.94 9.61
N ALA A 52 0.33 6.44 10.76
CA ALA A 52 -0.93 7.16 10.88
C ALA A 52 -0.95 8.41 9.99
N ARG A 53 0.16 9.15 9.97
CA ARG A 53 0.29 10.32 9.11
C ARG A 53 0.17 9.94 7.64
N GLY A 54 0.82 8.85 7.22
CA GLY A 54 0.74 8.35 5.85
C GLY A 54 -0.68 7.98 5.45
N VAL A 55 -1.36 7.24 6.31
CA VAL A 55 -2.75 6.82 6.08
C VAL A 55 -3.68 8.04 5.97
N GLU A 56 -3.55 8.99 6.89
CA GLU A 56 -4.44 10.16 6.92
C GLU A 56 -4.22 11.11 5.76
N GLN A 57 -2.97 11.29 5.35
CA GLN A 57 -2.60 12.29 4.33
C GLN A 57 -2.58 11.74 2.91
N SER A 58 -2.86 10.46 2.71
CA SER A 58 -2.86 9.82 1.41
C SER A 58 -4.26 9.44 0.97
N ARG A 59 -4.55 9.57 -0.32
CA ARG A 59 -5.85 9.15 -0.86
C ARG A 59 -6.06 7.66 -0.74
N HIS A 60 -5.01 6.89 -0.98
CA HIS A 60 -5.06 5.43 -0.91
C HIS A 60 -3.92 4.90 -0.05
N THR A 61 -4.14 3.74 0.55
CA THR A 61 -3.09 2.95 1.18
C THR A 61 -2.92 1.68 0.36
N LEU A 62 -1.70 1.40 -0.05
CA LEU A 62 -1.37 0.22 -0.83
C LEU A 62 -0.61 -0.79 0.03
N ALA A 63 -1.19 -1.97 0.22
CA ALA A 63 -0.56 -3.06 0.94
C ALA A 63 0.13 -3.99 -0.05
N VAL A 64 1.42 -4.24 0.15
CA VAL A 64 2.20 -5.16 -0.67
C VAL A 64 2.21 -6.52 0.04
N LEU A 65 1.46 -7.47 -0.50
CA LEU A 65 1.18 -8.74 0.15
C LEU A 65 2.30 -9.77 -0.06
N SER A 66 2.73 -10.36 1.03
CA SER A 66 3.59 -11.54 1.06
C SER A 66 3.27 -12.31 2.35
N PRO A 67 3.66 -13.60 2.47
CA PRO A 67 3.40 -14.33 3.72
C PRO A 67 3.96 -13.63 4.96
N ALA A 68 5.18 -13.14 4.87
CA ALA A 68 5.83 -12.47 5.99
C ALA A 68 5.20 -11.12 6.32
N TYR A 69 4.77 -10.36 5.31
CA TYR A 69 4.06 -9.10 5.52
C TYR A 69 2.76 -9.31 6.29
N LEU A 70 2.00 -10.33 5.93
CA LEU A 70 0.70 -10.59 6.57
C LEU A 70 0.82 -10.93 8.05
N THR A 71 1.93 -11.50 8.48
CA THR A 71 2.12 -11.89 9.89
C THR A 71 2.78 -10.81 10.73
N SER A 72 3.19 -9.71 10.14
CA SER A 72 3.91 -8.63 10.84
C SER A 72 3.32 -7.26 10.52
N ASN A 73 3.78 -6.65 9.45
CA ASN A 73 3.45 -5.25 9.12
C ASN A 73 1.95 -5.02 8.89
N PHE A 74 1.25 -5.99 8.30
CA PHE A 74 -0.17 -5.82 8.02
C PHE A 74 -1.01 -5.70 9.28
N THR A 75 -0.65 -6.40 10.34
CA THR A 75 -1.37 -6.31 11.63
C THR A 75 -1.28 -4.88 12.18
N GLU A 76 -0.12 -4.26 12.10
CA GLU A 76 0.06 -2.88 12.52
C GLU A 76 -0.76 -1.93 11.65
N LEU A 77 -0.74 -2.14 10.34
CA LEU A 77 -1.52 -1.33 9.40
C LEU A 77 -3.02 -1.42 9.69
N GLU A 78 -3.54 -2.62 9.94
CA GLU A 78 -4.95 -2.80 10.28
C GLU A 78 -5.35 -1.98 11.49
N SER A 79 -4.51 -1.98 12.53
CA SER A 79 -4.76 -1.20 13.73
C SER A 79 -4.79 0.29 13.44
N VAL A 80 -3.83 0.77 12.66
CA VAL A 80 -3.76 2.19 12.27
C VAL A 80 -4.98 2.59 11.44
N LEU A 81 -5.38 1.77 10.48
CA LEU A 81 -6.55 2.06 9.64
C LEU A 81 -7.83 2.14 10.47
N ALA A 82 -8.03 1.19 11.36
CA ALA A 82 -9.22 1.16 12.20
C ALA A 82 -9.28 2.36 13.15
N GLU A 83 -8.15 2.73 13.72
CA GLU A 83 -8.07 3.83 14.69
C GLU A 83 -8.24 5.20 14.04
N HIS A 84 -7.65 5.43 12.87
CA HIS A 84 -7.57 6.76 12.27
C HIS A 84 -8.58 7.03 11.15
N LEU A 85 -9.08 6.02 10.46
CA LEU A 85 -10.04 6.19 9.37
C LEU A 85 -11.42 5.63 9.64
N GLY A 86 -11.53 4.70 10.60
CA GLY A 86 -12.74 3.91 10.76
C GLY A 86 -12.84 2.81 9.68
N LEU A 87 -13.69 1.83 9.92
CA LEU A 87 -13.77 0.64 9.08
C LEU A 87 -14.19 0.94 7.63
N GLU A 88 -15.22 1.75 7.47
CA GLU A 88 -15.75 2.02 6.13
C GLU A 88 -14.76 2.78 5.25
N ALA A 89 -14.15 3.84 5.79
CA ALA A 89 -13.16 4.62 5.04
C ALA A 89 -11.91 3.78 4.74
N SER A 90 -11.46 2.96 5.70
CA SER A 90 -10.33 2.07 5.51
C SER A 90 -10.57 1.09 4.37
N GLU A 91 -11.75 0.53 4.31
CA GLU A 91 -12.10 -0.43 3.26
C GLU A 91 -12.09 0.18 1.88
N ARG A 92 -12.55 1.42 1.74
CA ARG A 92 -12.58 2.08 0.44
C ARG A 92 -11.22 2.55 -0.04
N ARG A 93 -10.32 2.83 0.89
CA ARG A 93 -9.02 3.43 0.59
C ARG A 93 -7.89 2.41 0.53
N LEU A 94 -8.13 1.18 0.95
CA LEU A 94 -7.12 0.13 0.94
C LEU A 94 -7.10 -0.60 -0.39
N LEU A 95 -5.95 -0.59 -1.05
CA LEU A 95 -5.69 -1.39 -2.24
C LEU A 95 -4.58 -2.38 -1.93
N ALA A 96 -4.49 -3.45 -2.69
CA ALA A 96 -3.49 -4.49 -2.46
C ALA A 96 -2.89 -5.00 -3.77
N VAL A 97 -1.59 -5.29 -3.72
CA VAL A 97 -0.90 -6.04 -4.77
C VAL A 97 -0.25 -7.26 -4.14
N MET A 98 -0.25 -8.38 -4.84
CA MET A 98 0.38 -9.61 -4.34
C MET A 98 1.75 -9.77 -4.96
N ARG A 99 2.81 -9.62 -4.13
CA ARG A 99 4.19 -9.78 -4.59
C ARG A 99 4.68 -11.21 -4.47
N GLU A 100 4.27 -11.93 -3.40
CA GLU A 100 4.55 -13.35 -3.23
C GLU A 100 3.24 -14.07 -2.96
N PRO A 101 3.05 -15.30 -3.50
CA PRO A 101 1.83 -16.06 -3.25
C PRO A 101 1.58 -16.22 -1.76
N CYS A 102 0.40 -15.83 -1.31
CA CYS A 102 0.03 -15.88 0.10
C CYS A 102 -1.49 -15.99 0.23
N ARG A 103 -1.95 -16.23 1.45
CA ARG A 103 -3.38 -16.33 1.76
C ARG A 103 -3.78 -15.15 2.65
N PRO A 104 -4.27 -14.07 2.06
CA PRO A 104 -4.74 -12.92 2.83
C PRO A 104 -5.92 -13.29 3.73
N ARG A 105 -6.11 -12.52 4.80
CA ARG A 105 -7.26 -12.66 5.67
C ARG A 105 -8.55 -12.39 4.90
N LEU A 106 -9.67 -12.85 5.45
CA LEU A 106 -10.96 -12.78 4.80
C LEU A 106 -11.34 -11.39 4.29
N GLY A 107 -11.08 -10.35 5.07
CA GLY A 107 -11.38 -8.97 4.66
C GLY A 107 -10.66 -8.54 3.40
N ILE A 108 -9.39 -8.96 3.22
CA ILE A 108 -8.64 -8.69 2.01
C ILE A 108 -9.04 -9.64 0.90
N ARG A 109 -9.35 -10.89 1.24
CA ARG A 109 -9.78 -11.90 0.26
C ARG A 109 -11.06 -11.50 -0.47
N ALA A 110 -11.92 -10.74 0.20
CA ALA A 110 -13.15 -10.27 -0.39
C ALA A 110 -12.92 -9.16 -1.43
N ARG A 111 -11.68 -8.67 -1.54
CA ARG A 111 -11.33 -7.60 -2.47
C ARG A 111 -10.53 -8.14 -3.64
N LEU A 112 -10.61 -7.42 -4.73
CA LEU A 112 -9.74 -7.70 -5.85
C LEU A 112 -8.35 -7.15 -5.53
N TRP A 113 -7.33 -7.99 -5.65
CA TRP A 113 -5.95 -7.54 -5.62
C TRP A 113 -5.31 -7.80 -6.97
N LEU A 114 -4.26 -7.06 -7.28
CA LEU A 114 -3.52 -7.23 -8.52
C LEU A 114 -2.31 -8.14 -8.29
N ASP A 115 -2.13 -9.10 -9.18
CA ASP A 115 -0.99 -10.01 -9.13
C ASP A 115 0.26 -9.27 -9.63
N MET A 116 1.31 -9.28 -8.80
CA MET A 116 2.63 -8.74 -9.14
C MET A 116 3.73 -9.72 -8.72
N THR A 117 3.44 -11.02 -8.82
CA THR A 117 4.38 -12.08 -8.42
C THR A 117 5.49 -12.30 -9.41
N THR A 118 5.32 -11.87 -10.65
CA THR A 118 6.34 -11.99 -11.72
C THR A 118 6.49 -10.66 -12.44
N ASP A 119 7.60 -10.47 -13.13
CA ASP A 119 7.83 -9.26 -13.92
C ASP A 119 6.76 -9.06 -14.99
N GLU A 120 6.27 -10.14 -15.58
CA GLU A 120 5.20 -10.10 -16.59
C GLU A 120 3.90 -9.60 -15.96
N GLU A 121 3.56 -10.08 -14.79
CA GLU A 121 2.36 -9.63 -14.07
C GLU A 121 2.48 -8.18 -13.62
N VAL A 122 3.67 -7.76 -13.21
CA VAL A 122 3.92 -6.35 -12.89
C VAL A 122 3.65 -5.48 -14.12
N ALA A 123 4.22 -5.85 -15.26
CA ALA A 123 4.04 -5.09 -16.52
C ALA A 123 2.58 -5.02 -16.93
N ARG A 124 1.84 -6.11 -16.75
CA ARG A 124 0.43 -6.19 -17.12
C ARG A 124 -0.44 -5.34 -16.19
N ASN A 125 -0.19 -5.39 -14.89
CA ASN A 125 -1.10 -4.85 -13.89
C ASN A 125 -0.72 -3.45 -13.38
N LEU A 126 0.51 -3.01 -13.61
CA LEU A 126 0.94 -1.70 -13.15
C LEU A 126 0.09 -0.54 -13.73
N PRO A 127 -0.25 -0.52 -15.03
CA PRO A 127 -1.11 0.54 -15.56
C PRO A 127 -2.47 0.60 -14.86
N ARG A 128 -3.04 -0.55 -14.55
CA ARG A 128 -4.32 -0.61 -13.83
C ARG A 128 -4.18 -0.07 -12.41
N LEU A 129 -3.10 -0.43 -11.73
CA LEU A 129 -2.82 0.10 -10.39
C LEU A 129 -2.70 1.62 -10.40
N VAL A 130 -1.94 2.17 -11.36
CA VAL A 130 -1.78 3.61 -11.51
C VAL A 130 -3.13 4.30 -11.73
N GLU A 131 -3.97 3.74 -12.57
CA GLU A 131 -5.30 4.28 -12.84
C GLU A 131 -6.16 4.29 -11.58
N GLU A 132 -6.15 3.20 -10.82
CA GLU A 132 -6.88 3.13 -9.55
C GLU A 132 -6.37 4.13 -8.52
N LEU A 133 -5.06 4.31 -8.43
CA LEU A 133 -4.45 5.25 -7.50
C LEU A 133 -4.71 6.72 -7.86
N ARG A 134 -5.00 7.01 -9.12
CA ARG A 134 -5.39 8.34 -9.56
C ARG A 134 -6.86 8.64 -9.26
N ALA A 135 -7.67 7.63 -9.12
CA ALA A 135 -9.09 7.80 -8.85
C ALA A 135 -9.29 8.37 -7.43
N PRO A 136 -10.29 9.24 -7.22
CA PRO A 136 -10.63 9.70 -5.88
C PRO A 136 -11.03 8.55 -5.00
N SER A 137 -10.51 8.50 -3.76
CA SER A 137 -10.84 7.43 -2.81
C SER A 137 -12.31 7.53 -2.40
N GLY A 138 -12.95 6.36 -2.31
CA GLY A 138 -14.33 6.29 -1.87
C GLY A 138 -15.35 6.86 -2.83
N VAL A 139 -14.98 7.07 -4.09
CA VAL A 139 -15.92 7.50 -5.10
C VAL A 139 -16.84 6.34 -5.46
N VAL A 140 -18.10 6.57 -5.26
CA VAL A 140 -19.14 5.73 -5.79
C VAL A 140 -19.68 6.45 -7.02
N SER A 141 -19.26 5.98 -8.13
CA SER A 141 -19.78 6.53 -9.38
C SER A 141 -21.11 5.88 -9.70
#